data_99f612b24cecfbf727c50d3081de763e
#
_entry.id   99f612b24cecfbf727c50d3081de763e
#
_cell.length_a   1.000
_cell.length_b   1.000
_cell.length_c   1.000
_cell.angle_alpha   90.00
_cell.angle_beta   90.00
_cell.angle_gamma   90.00
#
_symmetry.space_group_name_H-M   'P 1'
#
loop_
_entity.id
_entity.type
_entity.pdbx_description
1 polymer ?
#
loop_
_entity_poly.entity_id
_entity_poly.type
_entity_poly.pdbx_seq_one_letter_code
_entity_poly.pdbx_strand_id
1 'polypeptide(L)'
;MRNTALYKFLKSIYTFLRNQYYAYKRRPYLKELAILIDNNTSIISSNCFAGRIMQDKKMQYNTPTLGLYFMYPDYIEFLQHLEYYLKEAKIEFVDKSKYPLGNERHKQWKHWYPIGLLGGKVEIHFLHYHTVEEAAEKWYRRAARVNMNKLLIIGMDQNLCTEADIQAFDKLPFKRKIFFSSRYVKGKSILYMKEFAENKEVGDPYKKGDVFYRYLVDYLQKCSF
;
A
#
# COMPACT_ATOMS: atom_id res chain seq x y z
N MET A 1 6.12 15.80 -30.67
CA MET A 1 5.05 14.93 -31.20
C MET A 1 4.13 14.25 -30.16
N ARG A 2 4.34 14.33 -28.82
CA ARG A 2 3.54 13.61 -27.81
C ARG A 2 2.28 14.34 -27.29
N ASN A 3 1.91 15.48 -27.89
CA ASN A 3 0.81 16.34 -27.37
C ASN A 3 -0.40 16.49 -28.33
N THR A 4 -0.51 15.67 -29.35
CA THR A 4 -1.68 15.72 -30.24
C THR A 4 -2.90 15.12 -29.55
N ALA A 5 -4.10 15.62 -29.86
CA ALA A 5 -5.38 15.09 -29.36
C ALA A 5 -5.50 13.59 -29.63
N LEU A 6 -5.09 13.13 -30.81
CA LEU A 6 -5.04 11.73 -31.19
C LEU A 6 -4.15 10.89 -30.24
N TYR A 7 -2.95 11.37 -29.89
CA TYR A 7 -2.07 10.65 -28.94
C TYR A 7 -2.71 10.52 -27.55
N LYS A 8 -3.33 11.60 -27.04
CA LYS A 8 -4.04 11.56 -25.74
C LYS A 8 -5.21 10.58 -25.78
N PHE A 9 -5.97 10.56 -26.87
CA PHE A 9 -7.09 9.64 -27.07
C PHE A 9 -6.63 8.19 -27.12
N LEU A 10 -5.65 7.84 -27.94
CA LEU A 10 -5.08 6.49 -28.03
C LEU A 10 -4.50 6.01 -26.70
N LYS A 11 -3.83 6.90 -25.96
CA LYS A 11 -3.31 6.61 -24.63
C LYS A 11 -4.43 6.35 -23.61
N SER A 12 -5.55 7.05 -23.73
CA SER A 12 -6.73 6.83 -22.88
C SER A 12 -7.32 5.43 -23.12
N ILE A 13 -7.53 5.07 -24.40
CA ILE A 13 -8.01 3.73 -24.79
C ILE A 13 -7.06 2.65 -24.28
N TYR A 14 -5.76 2.78 -24.54
CA TYR A 14 -4.77 1.80 -24.07
C TYR A 14 -4.82 1.67 -22.53
N THR A 15 -4.92 2.77 -21.80
CA THR A 15 -4.99 2.75 -20.33
C THR A 15 -6.26 2.06 -19.86
N PHE A 16 -7.40 2.32 -20.51
CA PHE A 16 -8.67 1.66 -20.22
C PHE A 16 -8.58 0.16 -20.43
N LEU A 17 -8.16 -0.30 -21.63
CA LEU A 17 -8.02 -1.72 -21.95
C LEU A 17 -7.05 -2.45 -21.02
N ARG A 18 -5.91 -1.84 -20.72
CA ARG A 18 -4.94 -2.35 -19.75
C ARG A 18 -5.56 -2.52 -18.36
N ASN A 19 -6.33 -1.55 -17.89
CA ASN A 19 -6.99 -1.62 -16.59
C ASN A 19 -8.05 -2.71 -16.54
N GLN A 20 -8.82 -2.90 -17.64
CA GLN A 20 -9.77 -4.00 -17.77
C GLN A 20 -9.09 -5.36 -17.76
N TYR A 21 -7.96 -5.50 -18.47
CA TYR A 21 -7.16 -6.72 -18.46
C TYR A 21 -6.67 -7.06 -17.04
N TYR A 22 -6.11 -6.09 -16.29
CA TYR A 22 -5.68 -6.35 -14.91
C TYR A 22 -6.84 -6.66 -13.98
N ALA A 23 -7.99 -6.02 -14.16
CA ALA A 23 -9.19 -6.34 -13.41
C ALA A 23 -9.68 -7.77 -13.69
N TYR A 24 -9.70 -8.16 -14.98
CA TYR A 24 -10.06 -9.52 -15.38
C TYR A 24 -9.16 -10.58 -14.74
N LYS A 25 -7.86 -10.39 -14.72
CA LYS A 25 -6.89 -11.31 -14.09
C LYS A 25 -7.11 -11.50 -12.58
N ARG A 26 -7.63 -10.48 -11.87
CA ARG A 26 -7.91 -10.55 -10.44
C ARG A 26 -9.25 -11.19 -10.10
N ARG A 27 -10.20 -11.25 -11.05
CA ARG A 27 -11.57 -11.76 -10.85
C ARG A 27 -11.66 -13.11 -10.13
N PRO A 28 -10.83 -14.14 -10.46
CA PRO A 28 -10.90 -15.45 -9.80
C PRO A 28 -10.82 -15.37 -8.27
N TYR A 29 -10.05 -14.42 -7.75
CA TYR A 29 -9.77 -14.30 -6.31
C TYR A 29 -10.79 -13.45 -5.54
N LEU A 30 -11.67 -12.69 -6.23
CA LEU A 30 -12.54 -11.70 -5.58
C LEU A 30 -13.62 -12.34 -4.72
N LYS A 31 -14.16 -13.51 -5.10
CA LYS A 31 -15.17 -14.22 -4.31
C LYS A 31 -14.58 -14.69 -2.97
N GLU A 32 -13.39 -15.26 -3.01
CA GLU A 32 -12.69 -15.74 -1.81
C GLU A 32 -12.25 -14.60 -0.91
N LEU A 33 -11.69 -13.52 -1.48
CA LEU A 33 -11.39 -12.31 -0.72
C LEU A 33 -12.63 -11.67 -0.10
N ALA A 34 -13.82 -11.80 -0.71
CA ALA A 34 -15.05 -11.30 -0.14
C ALA A 34 -15.44 -12.04 1.14
N ILE A 35 -15.15 -13.33 1.21
CA ILE A 35 -15.39 -14.19 2.39
C ILE A 35 -14.31 -13.93 3.46
N LEU A 36 -13.03 -13.91 3.05
CA LEU A 36 -11.89 -13.84 3.96
C LEU A 36 -11.67 -12.46 4.58
N ILE A 37 -12.11 -11.40 3.90
CA ILE A 37 -11.98 -10.01 4.34
C ILE A 37 -13.37 -9.40 4.35
N ASP A 38 -13.99 -9.25 5.51
CA ASP A 38 -15.30 -8.59 5.63
C ASP A 38 -15.20 -7.06 5.45
N ASN A 39 -16.36 -6.41 5.24
CA ASN A 39 -16.42 -4.98 4.98
C ASN A 39 -16.03 -4.09 6.18
N ASN A 40 -15.98 -4.67 7.39
CA ASN A 40 -15.54 -3.97 8.60
C ASN A 40 -14.02 -4.11 8.84
N THR A 41 -13.32 -4.90 8.02
CA THR A 41 -11.86 -5.04 8.10
C THR A 41 -11.17 -3.78 7.59
N SER A 42 -10.33 -3.17 8.40
CA SER A 42 -9.44 -2.09 7.98
C SER A 42 -8.11 -2.66 7.48
N ILE A 43 -7.71 -2.29 6.27
CA ILE A 43 -6.49 -2.80 5.64
C ILE A 43 -5.45 -1.67 5.67
N ILE A 44 -4.35 -1.88 6.39
CA ILE A 44 -3.20 -0.96 6.43
C ILE A 44 -2.09 -1.54 5.56
N SER A 45 -1.59 -0.79 4.61
CA SER A 45 -0.48 -1.22 3.74
C SER A 45 0.59 -0.16 3.57
N SER A 46 1.82 -0.59 3.30
CA SER A 46 2.97 0.30 3.05
C SER A 46 2.86 1.12 1.76
N ASN A 47 1.88 0.78 0.90
CA ASN A 47 1.65 1.40 -0.41
C ASN A 47 0.16 1.35 -0.81
N CYS A 48 -0.15 1.63 -2.07
CA CYS A 48 -1.53 1.70 -2.59
C CYS A 48 -2.29 0.35 -2.66
N PHE A 49 -1.73 -0.77 -2.21
CA PHE A 49 -2.35 -2.10 -2.38
C PHE A 49 -3.65 -2.26 -1.59
N ALA A 50 -3.72 -1.73 -0.36
CA ALA A 50 -4.98 -1.70 0.41
C ALA A 50 -6.12 -1.06 -0.39
N GLY A 51 -5.83 0.07 -1.04
CA GLY A 51 -6.80 0.76 -1.89
C GLY A 51 -7.28 -0.08 -3.07
N ARG A 52 -6.39 -0.89 -3.66
CA ARG A 52 -6.76 -1.80 -4.75
C ARG A 52 -7.72 -2.88 -4.27
N ILE A 53 -7.45 -3.53 -3.14
CA ILE A 53 -8.33 -4.54 -2.55
C ILE A 53 -9.70 -3.94 -2.26
N MET A 54 -9.74 -2.76 -1.63
CA MET A 54 -11.00 -2.09 -1.30
C MET A 54 -11.82 -1.69 -2.52
N GLN A 55 -11.16 -1.19 -3.58
CA GLN A 55 -11.83 -0.87 -4.84
C GLN A 55 -12.44 -2.11 -5.50
N ASP A 56 -11.66 -3.18 -5.63
CA ASP A 56 -12.10 -4.41 -6.27
C ASP A 56 -13.24 -5.08 -5.51
N LYS A 57 -13.27 -4.93 -4.16
CA LYS A 57 -14.35 -5.41 -3.29
C LYS A 57 -15.50 -4.42 -3.14
N LYS A 58 -15.40 -3.21 -3.69
CA LYS A 58 -16.37 -2.11 -3.51
C LYS A 58 -16.62 -1.74 -2.03
N MET A 59 -15.57 -1.83 -1.21
CA MET A 59 -15.64 -1.47 0.21
C MET A 59 -15.57 0.05 0.41
N GLN A 60 -16.18 0.52 1.51
CA GLN A 60 -15.90 1.87 2.00
C GLN A 60 -14.44 1.99 2.41
N TYR A 61 -13.80 3.12 2.10
CA TYR A 61 -12.43 3.38 2.52
C TYR A 61 -12.36 3.68 4.02
N ASN A 62 -11.93 2.67 4.79
CA ASN A 62 -11.74 2.70 6.24
C ASN A 62 -10.25 2.56 6.62
N THR A 63 -9.36 3.09 5.80
CA THR A 63 -7.92 3.16 6.03
C THR A 63 -7.36 4.46 5.48
N PRO A 64 -6.40 5.11 6.17
CA PRO A 64 -5.73 6.30 5.64
C PRO A 64 -4.67 5.97 4.57
N THR A 65 -4.18 4.72 4.50
CA THR A 65 -3.07 4.32 3.63
C THR A 65 -3.49 4.10 2.17
N LEU A 66 -4.26 5.04 1.61
CA LEU A 66 -4.76 5.02 0.24
C LEU A 66 -4.10 6.09 -0.60
N GLY A 67 -3.59 5.72 -1.76
CA GLY A 67 -3.00 6.68 -2.69
C GLY A 67 -1.68 7.28 -2.20
N LEU A 68 -0.98 6.59 -1.33
CA LEU A 68 0.26 7.01 -0.71
C LEU A 68 1.23 5.83 -0.55
N TYR A 69 2.48 6.12 -0.17
CA TYR A 69 3.44 5.10 0.24
C TYR A 69 4.33 5.63 1.37
N PHE A 70 4.96 4.66 2.06
CA PHE A 70 5.98 4.91 3.08
C PHE A 70 7.34 4.43 2.57
N MET A 71 8.41 5.06 3.04
CA MET A 71 9.72 4.41 3.12
C MET A 71 9.68 3.42 4.27
N TYR A 72 10.37 2.28 4.13
CA TYR A 72 10.13 1.15 5.02
C TYR A 72 10.50 1.39 6.49
N PRO A 73 11.59 2.09 6.83
CA PRO A 73 11.87 2.42 8.23
C PRO A 73 10.72 3.18 8.90
N ASP A 74 10.08 4.09 8.17
CA ASP A 74 8.92 4.83 8.67
C ASP A 74 7.65 3.98 8.74
N TYR A 75 7.50 2.99 7.88
CA TYR A 75 6.36 2.09 7.96
C TYR A 75 6.41 1.19 9.19
N ILE A 76 7.59 0.70 9.57
CA ILE A 76 7.75 -0.06 10.82
C ILE A 76 7.46 0.81 12.03
N GLU A 77 8.00 2.02 12.07
CA GLU A 77 7.73 2.99 13.15
C GLU A 77 6.22 3.31 13.24
N PHE A 78 5.57 3.56 12.11
CA PHE A 78 4.13 3.78 12.03
C PHE A 78 3.32 2.61 12.61
N LEU A 79 3.68 1.38 12.30
CA LEU A 79 3.00 0.19 12.78
C LEU A 79 3.25 -0.09 14.26
N GLN A 80 4.45 0.19 14.77
CA GLN A 80 4.78 0.04 16.20
C GLN A 80 3.95 0.96 17.09
N HIS A 81 3.58 2.13 16.58
CA HIS A 81 2.81 3.16 17.29
C HIS A 81 1.51 3.51 16.55
N LEU A 82 0.87 2.51 15.92
CA LEU A 82 -0.26 2.69 14.99
C LEU A 82 -1.40 3.54 15.60
N GLU A 83 -1.78 3.25 16.84
CA GLU A 83 -2.90 3.96 17.49
C GLU A 83 -2.59 5.44 17.68
N TYR A 84 -1.39 5.79 18.16
CA TYR A 84 -0.93 7.16 18.28
C TYR A 84 -0.96 7.90 16.93
N TYR A 85 -0.40 7.29 15.88
CA TYR A 85 -0.35 7.91 14.56
C TYR A 85 -1.73 8.08 13.89
N LEU A 86 -2.69 7.24 14.24
CA LEU A 86 -4.04 7.35 13.71
C LEU A 86 -4.91 8.35 14.47
N LYS A 87 -4.69 8.54 15.79
CA LYS A 87 -5.61 9.30 16.66
C LYS A 87 -5.08 10.65 17.12
N GLU A 88 -3.77 10.76 17.36
CA GLU A 88 -3.17 11.90 18.05
C GLU A 88 -2.20 12.71 17.19
N ALA A 89 -1.40 12.01 16.36
CA ALA A 89 -0.35 12.64 15.59
C ALA A 89 -0.90 13.62 14.54
N LYS A 90 -0.25 14.78 14.42
CA LYS A 90 -0.54 15.77 13.38
C LYS A 90 0.39 15.60 12.21
N ILE A 91 -0.08 15.95 11.01
CA ILE A 91 0.74 15.98 9.79
C ILE A 91 1.28 17.40 9.62
N GLU A 92 2.59 17.51 9.49
CA GLU A 92 3.30 18.70 9.01
C GLU A 92 3.76 18.41 7.57
N PHE A 93 3.43 19.31 6.64
CA PHE A 93 3.85 19.13 5.25
C PHE A 93 5.22 19.76 5.04
N VAL A 94 6.07 19.05 4.29
CA VAL A 94 7.45 19.41 4.03
C VAL A 94 7.75 19.45 2.53
N ASP A 95 8.67 20.32 2.13
CA ASP A 95 9.04 20.49 0.72
C ASP A 95 9.96 19.40 0.19
N LYS A 96 10.68 18.74 1.09
CA LYS A 96 11.67 17.71 0.74
C LYS A 96 11.54 16.49 1.63
N SER A 97 11.69 15.33 1.01
CA SER A 97 11.82 14.06 1.72
C SER A 97 13.13 14.00 2.51
N LYS A 98 13.11 13.41 3.68
CA LYS A 98 14.33 13.06 4.43
C LYS A 98 15.13 11.93 3.75
N TYR A 99 14.52 11.22 2.79
CA TYR A 99 15.14 10.15 2.03
C TYR A 99 15.57 10.63 0.63
N PRO A 100 16.86 10.43 0.23
CA PRO A 100 17.31 10.75 -1.13
C PRO A 100 16.44 10.12 -2.22
N LEU A 101 16.08 8.83 -2.07
CA LEU A 101 15.20 8.10 -2.99
C LEU A 101 13.80 8.77 -3.11
N GLY A 102 13.27 9.29 -2.00
CA GLY A 102 12.01 10.04 -1.99
C GLY A 102 12.07 11.31 -2.82
N ASN A 103 13.15 12.06 -2.68
CA ASN A 103 13.40 13.29 -3.47
C ASN A 103 13.57 12.98 -4.95
N GLU A 104 14.28 11.91 -5.31
CA GLU A 104 14.43 11.49 -6.71
C GLU A 104 13.07 11.13 -7.33
N ARG A 105 12.28 10.31 -6.62
CA ARG A 105 10.93 9.93 -7.07
C ARG A 105 10.01 11.13 -7.20
N HIS A 106 10.07 12.06 -6.26
CA HIS A 106 9.26 13.29 -6.29
C HIS A 106 9.55 14.14 -7.52
N LYS A 107 10.84 14.28 -7.90
CA LYS A 107 11.26 14.98 -9.13
C LYS A 107 10.83 14.27 -10.41
N GLN A 108 10.85 12.93 -10.43
CA GLN A 108 10.56 12.13 -11.62
C GLN A 108 9.05 11.86 -11.81
N TRP A 109 8.22 12.09 -10.76
CA TRP A 109 6.79 11.86 -10.84
C TRP A 109 6.12 12.86 -11.78
N LYS A 110 5.06 12.43 -12.44
CA LYS A 110 4.39 13.23 -13.49
C LYS A 110 3.80 14.54 -13.01
N HIS A 111 3.48 14.63 -11.75
CA HIS A 111 2.91 15.80 -11.11
C HIS A 111 3.40 15.86 -9.67
N TRP A 112 3.43 17.07 -9.12
CA TRP A 112 3.74 17.28 -7.71
C TRP A 112 2.75 16.52 -6.81
N TYR A 113 3.20 16.07 -5.68
CA TYR A 113 2.36 15.49 -4.62
C TYR A 113 2.88 15.91 -3.24
N PRO A 114 2.00 16.01 -2.19
CA PRO A 114 2.42 16.38 -0.86
C PRO A 114 3.31 15.32 -0.20
N ILE A 115 4.29 15.78 0.58
CA ILE A 115 5.07 14.97 1.52
C ILE A 115 4.72 15.43 2.92
N GLY A 116 4.21 14.55 3.77
CA GLY A 116 3.82 14.85 5.14
C GLY A 116 4.74 14.16 6.13
N LEU A 117 5.02 14.84 7.23
CA LEU A 117 5.73 14.33 8.40
C LEU A 117 4.71 14.17 9.54
N LEU A 118 4.31 12.94 9.80
CA LEU A 118 3.30 12.60 10.80
C LEU A 118 3.95 12.49 12.17
N GLY A 119 3.48 13.30 13.13
CA GLY A 119 4.03 13.36 14.48
C GLY A 119 5.51 13.75 14.54
N GLY A 120 5.97 14.54 13.58
CA GLY A 120 7.37 14.99 13.49
C GLY A 120 8.38 13.87 13.10
N LYS A 121 7.93 12.65 12.81
CA LYS A 121 8.81 11.48 12.65
C LYS A 121 8.55 10.64 11.40
N VAL A 122 7.32 10.21 11.16
CA VAL A 122 6.95 9.29 10.08
C VAL A 122 6.65 10.07 8.81
N GLU A 123 7.46 9.87 7.78
CA GLU A 123 7.26 10.49 6.48
C GLU A 123 6.27 9.71 5.61
N ILE A 124 5.32 10.43 5.02
CA ILE A 124 4.29 9.91 4.14
C ILE A 124 4.34 10.62 2.79
N HIS A 125 4.42 9.85 1.71
CA HIS A 125 4.36 10.35 0.34
C HIS A 125 2.94 10.22 -0.21
N PHE A 126 2.20 11.32 -0.33
CA PHE A 126 0.79 11.35 -0.77
C PHE A 126 0.67 11.33 -2.30
N LEU A 127 1.14 10.25 -2.92
CA LEU A 127 1.41 10.08 -4.36
C LEU A 127 0.24 10.44 -5.29
N HIS A 128 -1.00 10.22 -4.86
CA HIS A 128 -2.22 10.44 -5.66
C HIS A 128 -3.07 11.61 -5.16
N TYR A 129 -2.45 12.54 -4.43
CA TYR A 129 -3.08 13.76 -3.94
C TYR A 129 -2.46 14.98 -4.62
N HIS A 130 -3.25 16.03 -4.82
CA HIS A 130 -2.82 17.21 -5.57
C HIS A 130 -2.59 18.42 -4.69
N THR A 131 -3.15 18.46 -3.49
CA THR A 131 -2.94 19.52 -2.50
C THR A 131 -2.72 18.98 -1.10
N VAL A 132 -2.12 19.79 -0.24
CA VAL A 132 -1.89 19.46 1.17
C VAL A 132 -3.20 19.33 1.95
N GLU A 133 -4.18 20.18 1.63
CA GLU A 133 -5.51 20.18 2.25
C GLU A 133 -6.26 18.89 1.94
N GLU A 134 -6.24 18.46 0.67
CA GLU A 134 -6.82 17.19 0.25
C GLU A 134 -6.17 16.00 0.97
N ALA A 135 -4.84 15.99 1.06
CA ALA A 135 -4.08 14.94 1.72
C ALA A 135 -4.43 14.86 3.21
N ALA A 136 -4.42 16.01 3.92
CA ALA A 136 -4.75 16.09 5.34
C ALA A 136 -6.21 15.67 5.62
N GLU A 137 -7.17 16.26 4.90
CA GLU A 137 -8.60 15.95 5.07
C GLU A 137 -8.88 14.46 4.90
N LYS A 138 -8.37 13.87 3.82
CA LYS A 138 -8.59 12.45 3.54
C LYS A 138 -7.86 11.53 4.52
N TRP A 139 -6.67 11.92 4.99
CA TRP A 139 -5.96 11.18 6.01
C TRP A 139 -6.78 11.10 7.30
N TYR A 140 -7.12 12.24 7.89
CA TYR A 140 -7.83 12.28 9.17
C TYR A 140 -9.21 11.64 9.10
N ARG A 141 -9.98 11.93 8.06
CA ARG A 141 -11.30 11.34 7.86
C ARG A 141 -11.27 9.82 7.75
N ARG A 142 -10.24 9.26 7.09
CA ARG A 142 -10.10 7.81 6.92
C ARG A 142 -9.46 7.17 8.15
N ALA A 143 -8.53 7.82 8.82
CA ALA A 143 -7.94 7.36 10.07
C ALA A 143 -9.03 7.17 11.14
N ALA A 144 -9.97 8.12 11.25
CA ALA A 144 -11.11 8.03 12.16
C ALA A 144 -12.05 6.83 11.90
N ARG A 145 -11.98 6.20 10.72
CA ARG A 145 -12.78 5.02 10.35
C ARG A 145 -12.06 3.70 10.58
N VAL A 146 -10.81 3.72 11.01
CA VAL A 146 -10.03 2.50 11.21
C VAL A 146 -10.63 1.68 12.34
N ASN A 147 -11.00 0.44 12.03
CA ASN A 147 -11.44 -0.55 13.02
C ASN A 147 -10.23 -1.27 13.59
N MET A 148 -9.76 -0.81 14.75
CA MET A 148 -8.59 -1.38 15.42
C MET A 148 -8.77 -2.84 15.84
N ASN A 149 -10.01 -3.31 15.99
CA ASN A 149 -10.30 -4.70 16.36
C ASN A 149 -10.28 -5.66 15.18
N LYS A 150 -10.33 -5.13 13.93
CA LYS A 150 -10.34 -5.93 12.70
C LYS A 150 -9.33 -5.38 11.68
N LEU A 151 -8.05 -5.50 12.01
CA LEU A 151 -6.95 -5.07 11.16
C LEU A 151 -6.41 -6.20 10.29
N LEU A 152 -6.10 -5.88 9.04
CA LEU A 152 -5.23 -6.65 8.16
C LEU A 152 -4.04 -5.76 7.79
N ILE A 153 -2.84 -6.14 8.23
CA ILE A 153 -1.61 -5.37 7.98
C ILE A 153 -0.84 -6.02 6.84
N ILE A 154 -0.48 -5.22 5.83
CA ILE A 154 0.22 -5.69 4.63
C ILE A 154 1.55 -4.96 4.47
N GLY A 155 2.64 -5.71 4.43
CA GLY A 155 3.98 -5.23 4.09
C GLY A 155 4.45 -5.75 2.73
N MET A 156 5.39 -5.02 2.11
CA MET A 156 6.07 -5.41 0.87
C MET A 156 7.51 -4.98 0.93
N ASP A 157 8.44 -5.77 0.41
CA ASP A 157 9.88 -5.47 0.42
C ASP A 157 10.29 -4.42 -0.62
N GLN A 158 9.60 -3.28 -0.60
CA GLN A 158 9.84 -2.12 -1.46
C GLN A 158 10.35 -0.94 -0.64
N ASN A 159 10.76 0.13 -1.31
CA ASN A 159 10.99 1.44 -0.68
C ASN A 159 12.01 1.41 0.48
N LEU A 160 13.24 0.99 0.21
CA LEU A 160 14.34 0.89 1.18
C LEU A 160 14.15 -0.21 2.24
N CYS A 161 13.27 -1.18 2.00
CA CYS A 161 13.07 -2.29 2.92
C CYS A 161 14.33 -3.17 3.03
N THR A 162 14.79 -3.38 4.25
CA THR A 162 15.89 -4.27 4.60
C THR A 162 15.36 -5.61 5.14
N GLU A 163 16.23 -6.61 5.27
CA GLU A 163 15.86 -7.87 5.93
C GLU A 163 15.51 -7.65 7.41
N ALA A 164 16.19 -6.72 8.07
CA ALA A 164 15.88 -6.36 9.45
C ALA A 164 14.45 -5.80 9.58
N ASP A 165 14.00 -4.99 8.62
CA ASP A 165 12.62 -4.48 8.59
C ASP A 165 11.60 -5.61 8.38
N ILE A 166 11.90 -6.59 7.52
CA ILE A 166 11.05 -7.76 7.31
C ILE A 166 10.90 -8.56 8.61
N GLN A 167 12.01 -8.78 9.31
CA GLN A 167 11.99 -9.47 10.60
C GLN A 167 11.28 -8.65 11.70
N ALA A 168 11.45 -7.33 11.70
CA ALA A 168 10.72 -6.44 12.59
C ALA A 168 9.21 -6.50 12.34
N PHE A 169 8.78 -6.50 11.07
CA PHE A 169 7.38 -6.68 10.71
C PHE A 169 6.80 -8.00 11.23
N ASP A 170 7.53 -9.12 11.11
CA ASP A 170 7.07 -10.42 11.58
C ASP A 170 6.87 -10.47 13.10
N LYS A 171 7.60 -9.64 13.86
CA LYS A 171 7.50 -9.52 15.32
C LYS A 171 6.37 -8.59 15.81
N LEU A 172 5.74 -7.79 14.92
CA LEU A 172 4.65 -6.89 15.31
C LEU A 172 3.46 -7.66 15.91
N PRO A 173 2.74 -7.08 16.89
CA PRO A 173 1.70 -7.81 17.66
C PRO A 173 0.35 -7.92 16.94
N PHE A 174 0.31 -7.75 15.61
CA PHE A 174 -0.93 -7.87 14.85
C PHE A 174 -1.26 -9.34 14.56
N LYS A 175 -2.50 -9.75 14.85
CA LYS A 175 -2.98 -11.12 14.60
C LYS A 175 -3.05 -11.45 13.11
N ARG A 176 -3.51 -10.50 12.28
CA ARG A 176 -3.65 -10.65 10.82
C ARG A 176 -2.64 -9.72 10.14
N LYS A 177 -1.49 -10.24 9.80
CA LYS A 177 -0.46 -9.51 9.06
C LYS A 177 0.21 -10.40 8.04
N ILE A 178 0.55 -9.85 6.89
CA ILE A 178 1.16 -10.54 5.76
C ILE A 178 2.26 -9.66 5.15
N PHE A 179 3.38 -10.24 4.87
CA PHE A 179 4.50 -9.60 4.21
C PHE A 179 4.84 -10.30 2.90
N PHE A 180 4.82 -9.56 1.80
CA PHE A 180 5.22 -10.06 0.49
C PHE A 180 6.70 -9.74 0.25
N SER A 181 7.51 -10.78 0.03
CA SER A 181 8.96 -10.66 -0.13
C SER A 181 9.47 -11.34 -1.39
N SER A 182 10.34 -10.67 -2.13
CA SER A 182 11.13 -11.23 -3.22
C SER A 182 12.33 -12.05 -2.70
N ARG A 183 12.62 -11.91 -1.40
CA ARG A 183 13.72 -12.58 -0.70
C ARG A 183 13.18 -13.67 0.22
N TYR A 184 13.86 -14.79 0.30
CA TYR A 184 13.54 -15.82 1.28
C TYR A 184 13.98 -15.38 2.68
N VAL A 185 13.01 -15.00 3.50
CA VAL A 185 13.21 -14.69 4.92
C VAL A 185 12.28 -15.57 5.73
N LYS A 186 12.81 -16.25 6.75
CA LYS A 186 12.02 -17.13 7.62
C LYS A 186 11.15 -16.29 8.56
N GLY A 187 9.83 -16.55 8.57
CA GLY A 187 8.87 -15.89 9.46
C GLY A 187 7.46 -16.44 9.28
N LYS A 188 6.58 -16.18 10.25
CA LYS A 188 5.20 -16.69 10.25
C LYS A 188 4.29 -15.93 9.29
N SER A 189 4.53 -14.64 9.14
CA SER A 189 3.74 -13.75 8.28
C SER A 189 4.43 -13.40 6.95
N ILE A 190 5.60 -13.98 6.66
CA ILE A 190 6.40 -13.64 5.49
C ILE A 190 6.12 -14.64 4.37
N LEU A 191 5.70 -14.12 3.22
CA LEU A 191 5.45 -14.90 2.02
C LEU A 191 6.55 -14.62 0.98
N TYR A 192 7.35 -15.63 0.72
CA TYR A 192 8.32 -15.60 -0.37
C TYR A 192 7.60 -15.74 -1.71
N MET A 193 7.72 -14.72 -2.56
CA MET A 193 7.12 -14.66 -3.89
C MET A 193 8.14 -15.07 -4.95
N LYS A 194 8.13 -16.34 -5.34
CA LYS A 194 9.08 -16.92 -6.30
C LYS A 194 9.13 -16.17 -7.64
N GLU A 195 8.00 -15.56 -8.04
CA GLU A 195 7.89 -14.79 -9.27
C GLU A 195 8.76 -13.51 -9.28
N PHE A 196 9.28 -13.11 -8.12
CA PHE A 196 10.13 -11.93 -7.96
C PHE A 196 11.51 -12.28 -7.40
N ALA A 197 11.89 -13.56 -7.34
CA ALA A 197 13.16 -14.03 -6.75
C ALA A 197 14.41 -13.36 -7.34
N GLU A 198 14.39 -13.08 -8.65
CA GLU A 198 15.48 -12.42 -9.37
C GLU A 198 15.46 -10.88 -9.22
N ASN A 199 14.46 -10.33 -8.54
CA ASN A 199 14.30 -8.90 -8.36
C ASN A 199 14.80 -8.46 -6.98
N LYS A 200 15.23 -7.21 -6.86
CA LYS A 200 15.61 -6.62 -5.57
C LYS A 200 14.42 -6.41 -4.62
N GLU A 201 13.22 -6.30 -5.18
CA GLU A 201 11.96 -6.06 -4.48
C GLU A 201 10.79 -6.69 -5.24
N VAL A 202 9.66 -6.92 -4.58
CA VAL A 202 8.45 -7.40 -5.24
C VAL A 202 7.95 -6.38 -6.27
N GLY A 203 7.33 -6.87 -7.33
CA GLY A 203 6.83 -6.04 -8.41
C GLY A 203 5.66 -5.12 -8.01
N ASP A 204 5.24 -4.30 -8.95
CA ASP A 204 4.11 -3.38 -8.80
C ASP A 204 2.81 -4.18 -8.55
N PRO A 205 2.17 -4.04 -7.38
CA PRO A 205 0.96 -4.79 -7.03
C PRO A 205 -0.26 -4.39 -7.88
N TYR A 206 -0.21 -3.26 -8.57
CA TYR A 206 -1.25 -2.89 -9.51
C TYR A 206 -1.16 -3.72 -10.81
N LYS A 207 0.04 -3.91 -11.35
CA LYS A 207 0.29 -4.65 -12.60
C LYS A 207 0.24 -6.17 -12.39
N LYS A 208 0.66 -6.64 -11.23
CA LYS A 208 0.75 -8.05 -10.85
C LYS A 208 -0.27 -8.44 -9.77
N GLY A 209 -1.38 -7.71 -9.71
CA GLY A 209 -2.40 -7.87 -8.67
C GLY A 209 -2.97 -9.28 -8.57
N ASP A 210 -3.06 -10.02 -9.67
CA ASP A 210 -3.45 -11.43 -9.70
C ASP A 210 -2.50 -12.32 -8.88
N VAL A 211 -1.18 -12.10 -9.01
CA VAL A 211 -0.17 -12.84 -8.25
C VAL A 211 -0.30 -12.52 -6.76
N PHE A 212 -0.37 -11.23 -6.39
CA PHE A 212 -0.53 -10.83 -4.99
C PHE A 212 -1.84 -11.35 -4.38
N TYR A 213 -2.95 -11.34 -5.13
CA TYR A 213 -4.24 -11.84 -4.64
C TYR A 213 -4.21 -13.35 -4.41
N ARG A 214 -3.55 -14.13 -5.27
CA ARG A 214 -3.35 -15.55 -5.06
C ARG A 214 -2.64 -15.82 -3.72
N TYR A 215 -1.47 -15.21 -3.51
CA TYR A 215 -0.74 -15.36 -2.25
C TYR A 215 -1.53 -14.89 -1.04
N LEU A 216 -2.29 -13.79 -1.17
CA LEU A 216 -3.12 -13.27 -0.08
C LEU A 216 -4.23 -14.25 0.29
N VAL A 217 -4.95 -14.80 -0.70
CA VAL A 217 -6.02 -15.79 -0.49
C VAL A 217 -5.45 -17.04 0.15
N ASP A 218 -4.39 -17.62 -0.43
CA ASP A 218 -3.75 -18.82 0.09
C ASP A 218 -3.29 -18.67 1.54
N TYR A 219 -2.79 -17.51 1.90
CA TYR A 219 -2.38 -17.20 3.26
C TYR A 219 -3.57 -17.09 4.22
N LEU A 220 -4.57 -16.28 3.84
CA LEU A 220 -5.74 -16.04 4.69
C LEU A 220 -6.58 -17.31 4.92
N GLN A 221 -6.64 -18.22 3.96
CA GLN A 221 -7.31 -19.52 4.12
C GLN A 221 -6.61 -20.43 5.14
N LYS A 222 -5.27 -20.36 5.23
CA LYS A 222 -4.47 -21.15 6.17
C LYS A 222 -4.49 -20.59 7.60
N CYS A 223 -4.76 -19.30 7.72
CA CYS A 223 -4.89 -18.65 9.02
C CYS A 223 -6.33 -18.80 9.51
N SER A 224 -6.59 -19.80 10.34
CA SER A 224 -7.86 -19.88 11.10
C SER A 224 -7.89 -18.71 12.08
N PHE A 225 -8.79 -17.76 11.84
CA PHE A 225 -8.96 -16.55 12.68
C PHE A 225 -10.25 -16.63 13.48
#